data_3bd5116efcac8e34113914e14d90cd62
#
_entry.id   3bd5116efcac8e34113914e14d90cd62
#
_cell.length_a   1.000
_cell.length_b   1.000
_cell.length_c   1.000
_cell.angle_alpha   90.00
_cell.angle_beta   90.00
_cell.angle_gamma   90.00
#
_symmetry.space_group_name_H-M   'P 1'
#
loop_
_entity.id
_entity.type
_entity.pdbx_description
1 polymer ?
#
loop_
_entity_poly.entity_id
_entity_poly.type
_entity_poly.pdbx_seq_one_letter_code
_entity_poly.pdbx_strand_id
1 'polypeptide(L)'
;MKHSGIRIFFIVLLCVFTARALPLVAQAVPPEWYSLSADGLTLERWKGDTAVVNLAADPQLSRIESIAPFAFIKLDSAGHSTPDYTIERLFLSPRLKRIGRDAFWSVNLREIRFNEGLLDLGYRCFREPAVREIELPASLRHYDQSFFRANYLELINVATDSRYFCVRSHCLLSTTDNTLLLYPGGLLNENPTLPNRISTIGEASFAFNPVVKKLRIPEGVTEIRADAFLAAGELRTLLLPSSLRTIAPLARLYTSVDTIYCSAAFPPKLELDPSELPLPQISLLVVPDGAIAVYGQNPVWALLPQSILTENEFEAKRNATQSTPQERFVLVDRVLTLHIEDIHNEAFLFDKDGNMAYRFQKSGSYPLLPGIYMLRIGAESYKLVVPNYDGSAL
;
A
#
# COMPACT_ATOMS: atom_id res chain seq x y z
N MET A 1 -0.19 20.29 53.18
CA MET A 1 0.65 20.66 52.00
C MET A 1 0.02 20.03 50.79
N LYS A 2 -0.50 20.85 49.88
CA LYS A 2 -1.32 20.44 48.72
C LYS A 2 -0.42 20.14 47.51
N HIS A 3 -0.47 18.94 46.97
CA HIS A 3 0.12 18.62 45.68
C HIS A 3 -0.88 18.97 44.56
N SER A 4 -0.53 19.97 43.81
CA SER A 4 -1.24 20.39 42.60
C SER A 4 -0.77 19.56 41.43
N GLY A 5 -1.61 18.67 40.95
CA GLY A 5 -1.39 17.91 39.72
C GLY A 5 -1.74 18.74 38.48
N ILE A 6 -0.77 19.01 37.66
CA ILE A 6 -0.95 19.65 36.34
C ILE A 6 -1.57 18.61 35.41
N ARG A 7 -2.84 18.80 35.08
CA ARG A 7 -3.49 18.06 33.98
C ARG A 7 -3.14 18.74 32.65
N ILE A 8 -2.31 18.08 31.85
CA ILE A 8 -2.05 18.48 30.47
C ILE A 8 -3.29 18.12 29.66
N PHE A 9 -4.07 19.15 29.31
CA PHE A 9 -5.13 19.03 28.32
C PHE A 9 -4.50 18.98 26.93
N PHE A 10 -4.57 17.83 26.27
CA PHE A 10 -4.38 17.75 24.82
C PHE A 10 -5.58 18.45 24.16
N ILE A 11 -5.36 19.66 23.71
CA ILE A 11 -6.29 20.33 22.80
C ILE A 11 -6.09 19.67 21.44
N VAL A 12 -6.99 18.74 21.10
CA VAL A 12 -7.17 18.30 19.72
C VAL A 12 -7.71 19.51 18.97
N LEU A 13 -6.84 20.14 18.19
CA LEU A 13 -7.23 21.22 17.29
C LEU A 13 -8.08 20.60 16.18
N LEU A 14 -9.40 20.58 16.40
CA LEU A 14 -10.38 20.25 15.40
C LEU A 14 -10.31 21.35 14.34
N CYS A 15 -9.52 21.17 13.28
CA CYS A 15 -9.58 22.00 12.10
C CYS A 15 -10.95 21.79 11.46
N VAL A 16 -11.95 22.53 11.96
CA VAL A 16 -13.20 22.72 11.24
C VAL A 16 -12.86 23.52 10.00
N PHE A 17 -12.62 22.83 8.89
CA PHE A 17 -12.70 23.45 7.59
C PHE A 17 -14.13 23.95 7.42
N THR A 18 -14.37 25.21 7.79
CA THR A 18 -15.51 25.93 7.29
C THR A 18 -15.34 26.05 5.79
N ALA A 19 -15.82 25.05 5.07
CA ALA A 19 -16.06 25.17 3.65
C ALA A 19 -16.96 26.41 3.50
N ARG A 20 -16.40 27.53 3.03
CA ARG A 20 -17.20 28.59 2.46
C ARG A 20 -18.03 27.93 1.36
N ALA A 21 -19.27 27.61 1.69
CA ALA A 21 -20.27 27.27 0.71
C ALA A 21 -20.41 28.54 -0.15
N LEU A 22 -19.68 28.59 -1.25
CA LEU A 22 -20.04 29.49 -2.34
C LEU A 22 -21.49 29.17 -2.67
N PRO A 23 -22.36 30.17 -2.82
CA PRO A 23 -23.72 29.90 -3.21
C PRO A 23 -23.66 29.06 -4.49
N LEU A 24 -24.28 27.90 -4.45
CA LEU A 24 -24.41 27.00 -5.60
C LEU A 24 -25.37 27.70 -6.56
N VAL A 25 -24.85 28.67 -7.33
CA VAL A 25 -25.61 29.22 -8.44
C VAL A 25 -25.78 28.07 -9.41
N ALA A 26 -27.02 27.68 -9.66
CA ALA A 26 -27.34 26.64 -10.64
C ALA A 26 -26.74 27.06 -11.98
N GLN A 27 -25.60 26.48 -12.33
CA GLN A 27 -24.92 26.73 -13.58
C GLN A 27 -25.31 25.62 -14.52
N ALA A 28 -26.22 25.92 -15.44
CA ALA A 28 -26.62 24.96 -16.44
C ALA A 28 -25.42 24.54 -17.28
N VAL A 29 -25.21 23.25 -17.38
CA VAL A 29 -24.20 22.65 -18.27
C VAL A 29 -24.71 22.75 -19.70
N PRO A 30 -23.92 23.15 -20.68
CA PRO A 30 -24.33 23.16 -22.08
C PRO A 30 -24.90 21.79 -22.49
N PRO A 31 -26.11 21.74 -23.08
CA PRO A 31 -26.75 20.45 -23.42
C PRO A 31 -25.95 19.57 -24.38
N GLU A 32 -25.11 20.19 -25.22
CA GLU A 32 -24.20 19.48 -26.12
C GLU A 32 -23.03 18.77 -25.43
N TRP A 33 -22.78 19.09 -24.15
CA TRP A 33 -21.70 18.49 -23.36
C TRP A 33 -22.04 17.13 -22.79
N TYR A 34 -23.31 16.70 -22.85
CA TYR A 34 -23.69 15.40 -22.33
C TYR A 34 -24.83 14.75 -23.13
N SER A 35 -25.00 13.46 -22.93
CA SER A 35 -26.20 12.75 -23.37
C SER A 35 -26.78 11.95 -22.21
N LEU A 36 -28.10 11.92 -22.13
CA LEU A 36 -28.86 11.17 -21.16
C LEU A 36 -29.64 10.05 -21.85
N SER A 37 -29.95 8.99 -21.09
CA SER A 37 -30.93 7.97 -21.48
C SER A 37 -32.32 8.57 -21.75
N ALA A 38 -33.17 7.85 -22.45
CA ALA A 38 -34.52 8.31 -22.83
C ALA A 38 -35.38 8.75 -21.64
N ASP A 39 -35.18 8.14 -20.46
CA ASP A 39 -35.83 8.50 -19.21
C ASP A 39 -35.16 9.66 -18.45
N GLY A 40 -34.03 10.12 -18.92
CA GLY A 40 -33.25 11.20 -18.31
C GLY A 40 -32.53 10.84 -16.99
N LEU A 41 -32.51 9.54 -16.61
CA LEU A 41 -31.97 9.10 -15.32
C LEU A 41 -30.54 8.55 -15.40
N THR A 42 -30.01 8.33 -16.58
CA THR A 42 -28.63 7.85 -16.77
C THR A 42 -27.81 8.82 -17.59
N LEU A 43 -26.66 9.25 -17.08
CA LEU A 43 -25.65 9.97 -17.87
C LEU A 43 -24.91 8.94 -18.74
N GLU A 44 -25.20 8.96 -20.04
CA GLU A 44 -24.62 8.00 -20.99
C GLU A 44 -23.24 8.44 -21.48
N ARG A 45 -23.06 9.75 -21.70
CA ARG A 45 -21.78 10.30 -22.18
C ARG A 45 -21.56 11.72 -21.70
N TRP A 46 -20.34 12.02 -21.31
CA TRP A 46 -19.82 13.35 -21.06
C TRP A 46 -18.87 13.76 -22.20
N LYS A 47 -19.01 14.98 -22.70
CA LYS A 47 -18.21 15.54 -23.81
C LYS A 47 -17.63 16.91 -23.46
N GLY A 48 -18.01 17.46 -22.28
CA GLY A 48 -17.57 18.80 -21.88
C GLY A 48 -16.08 18.88 -21.60
N ASP A 49 -15.52 20.05 -21.80
CA ASP A 49 -14.12 20.36 -21.55
C ASP A 49 -14.02 21.37 -20.41
N THR A 50 -13.93 20.89 -19.18
CA THR A 50 -13.91 21.71 -17.95
C THR A 50 -13.15 21.02 -16.83
N ALA A 51 -12.42 21.79 -16.03
CA ALA A 51 -11.71 21.28 -14.86
C ALA A 51 -12.65 20.87 -13.70
N VAL A 52 -13.88 21.39 -13.69
CA VAL A 52 -14.84 21.11 -12.63
C VAL A 52 -16.15 20.64 -13.25
N VAL A 53 -16.49 19.40 -12.98
CA VAL A 53 -17.79 18.82 -13.36
C VAL A 53 -18.70 18.82 -12.13
N ASN A 54 -19.74 19.63 -12.16
CA ASN A 54 -20.70 19.73 -11.08
C ASN A 54 -22.09 19.26 -11.53
N LEU A 55 -22.32 17.96 -11.42
CA LEU A 55 -23.61 17.35 -11.78
C LEU A 55 -24.73 17.78 -10.84
N ALA A 56 -24.40 18.14 -9.60
CA ALA A 56 -25.39 18.54 -8.60
C ALA A 56 -26.00 19.94 -8.90
N ALA A 57 -25.25 20.82 -9.58
CA ALA A 57 -25.69 22.18 -9.86
C ALA A 57 -26.59 22.32 -11.09
N ASP A 58 -26.55 21.34 -12.00
CA ASP A 58 -27.35 21.36 -13.21
C ASP A 58 -28.77 20.78 -12.98
N PRO A 59 -29.85 21.44 -13.46
CA PRO A 59 -31.22 20.99 -13.20
C PRO A 59 -31.57 19.59 -13.75
N GLN A 60 -30.94 19.16 -14.85
CA GLN A 60 -31.15 17.84 -15.42
C GLN A 60 -30.19 16.81 -14.81
N LEU A 61 -28.89 17.14 -14.74
CA LEU A 61 -27.88 16.23 -14.24
C LEU A 61 -27.99 15.96 -12.73
N SER A 62 -28.60 16.89 -11.96
CA SER A 62 -28.88 16.66 -10.53
C SER A 62 -29.94 15.56 -10.27
N ARG A 63 -30.65 15.13 -11.32
CA ARG A 63 -31.70 14.10 -11.22
C ARG A 63 -31.24 12.72 -11.62
N ILE A 64 -30.04 12.58 -12.21
CA ILE A 64 -29.56 11.28 -12.65
C ILE A 64 -29.35 10.34 -11.47
N GLU A 65 -29.66 9.07 -11.68
CA GLU A 65 -29.48 7.99 -10.73
C GLU A 65 -28.31 7.06 -11.10
N SER A 66 -27.84 7.15 -12.33
CA SER A 66 -26.74 6.31 -12.82
C SER A 66 -25.81 7.07 -13.75
N ILE A 67 -24.53 6.65 -13.74
CA ILE A 67 -23.52 7.00 -14.74
C ILE A 67 -23.22 5.72 -15.51
N ALA A 68 -23.34 5.74 -16.82
CA ALA A 68 -23.14 4.59 -17.68
C ALA A 68 -21.66 4.13 -17.70
N PRO A 69 -21.37 2.89 -18.09
CA PRO A 69 -20.01 2.47 -18.39
C PRO A 69 -19.34 3.38 -19.41
N PHE A 70 -18.08 3.72 -19.18
CA PHE A 70 -17.27 4.57 -20.07
C PHE A 70 -17.82 5.99 -20.32
N ALA A 71 -18.69 6.50 -19.45
CA ALA A 71 -19.40 7.77 -19.65
C ALA A 71 -18.46 8.97 -19.85
N PHE A 72 -17.30 9.00 -19.18
CA PHE A 72 -16.33 10.10 -19.26
C PHE A 72 -15.09 9.78 -20.11
N ILE A 73 -15.16 8.75 -20.93
CA ILE A 73 -14.04 8.43 -21.82
C ILE A 73 -13.99 9.40 -23.00
N LYS A 74 -12.85 10.02 -23.23
CA LYS A 74 -12.59 10.76 -24.47
C LYS A 74 -12.10 9.82 -25.56
N LEU A 75 -12.55 10.07 -26.79
CA LEU A 75 -12.11 9.33 -27.97
C LEU A 75 -11.39 10.32 -28.91
N ASP A 76 -10.28 9.89 -29.48
CA ASP A 76 -9.62 10.60 -30.56
C ASP A 76 -10.40 10.47 -31.90
N SER A 77 -9.90 11.11 -32.94
CA SER A 77 -10.51 11.06 -34.28
C SER A 77 -10.53 9.65 -34.90
N ALA A 78 -9.72 8.73 -34.38
CA ALA A 78 -9.67 7.32 -34.82
C ALA A 78 -10.55 6.41 -33.95
N GLY A 79 -11.19 6.97 -32.91
CA GLY A 79 -12.05 6.21 -31.99
C GLY A 79 -11.30 5.51 -30.85
N HIS A 80 -10.01 5.81 -30.64
CA HIS A 80 -9.26 5.27 -29.51
C HIS A 80 -9.51 6.12 -28.26
N SER A 81 -9.54 5.45 -27.12
CA SER A 81 -9.68 6.14 -25.83
C SER A 81 -8.40 6.93 -25.50
N THR A 82 -8.58 8.19 -25.16
CA THR A 82 -7.52 9.09 -24.71
C THR A 82 -7.73 9.53 -23.28
N PRO A 83 -6.65 9.74 -22.51
CA PRO A 83 -6.77 10.30 -21.17
C PRO A 83 -7.39 11.69 -21.20
N ASP A 84 -8.31 11.97 -20.28
CA ASP A 84 -8.85 13.30 -20.03
C ASP A 84 -8.23 13.88 -18.75
N TYR A 85 -7.17 14.65 -18.89
CA TYR A 85 -6.51 15.33 -17.78
C TYR A 85 -7.14 16.70 -17.44
N THR A 86 -8.20 17.10 -18.12
CA THR A 86 -8.84 18.41 -17.90
C THR A 86 -9.74 18.38 -16.68
N ILE A 87 -10.41 17.25 -16.39
CA ILE A 87 -11.32 17.13 -15.25
C ILE A 87 -10.53 16.84 -13.98
N GLU A 88 -10.51 17.79 -13.06
CA GLU A 88 -9.82 17.68 -11.78
C GLU A 88 -10.77 17.44 -10.59
N ARG A 89 -11.99 17.96 -10.64
CA ARG A 89 -12.96 17.87 -9.55
C ARG A 89 -14.33 17.41 -10.06
N LEU A 90 -14.94 16.52 -9.30
CA LEU A 90 -16.24 15.92 -9.64
C LEU A 90 -17.18 16.00 -8.44
N PHE A 91 -18.32 16.68 -8.65
CA PHE A 91 -19.45 16.72 -7.72
C PHE A 91 -20.58 15.92 -8.33
N LEU A 92 -20.93 14.82 -7.67
CA LEU A 92 -21.94 13.88 -8.14
C LEU A 92 -23.37 14.40 -7.94
N SER A 93 -24.31 13.86 -8.71
CA SER A 93 -25.74 14.07 -8.47
C SER A 93 -26.12 13.59 -7.06
N PRO A 94 -26.93 14.34 -6.31
CA PRO A 94 -27.40 13.91 -4.99
C PRO A 94 -28.30 12.67 -5.04
N ARG A 95 -28.81 12.30 -6.22
CA ARG A 95 -29.63 11.13 -6.45
C ARG A 95 -28.87 9.93 -7.01
N LEU A 96 -27.56 10.08 -7.23
CA LEU A 96 -26.77 9.04 -7.85
C LEU A 96 -26.73 7.77 -6.98
N LYS A 97 -27.06 6.65 -7.58
CA LYS A 97 -27.08 5.33 -6.97
C LYS A 97 -25.98 4.41 -7.51
N ARG A 98 -25.56 4.60 -8.76
CA ARG A 98 -24.62 3.69 -9.43
C ARG A 98 -23.64 4.45 -10.32
N ILE A 99 -22.39 4.02 -10.28
CA ILE A 99 -21.34 4.42 -11.21
C ILE A 99 -20.94 3.16 -12.00
N GLY A 100 -21.02 3.24 -13.32
CA GLY A 100 -20.75 2.12 -14.20
C GLY A 100 -19.27 1.78 -14.31
N ARG A 101 -19.01 0.62 -14.88
CA ARG A 101 -17.65 0.12 -15.17
C ARG A 101 -16.86 1.14 -15.99
N ASP A 102 -15.60 1.34 -15.64
CA ASP A 102 -14.67 2.22 -16.35
C ASP A 102 -15.22 3.65 -16.62
N ALA A 103 -16.22 4.12 -15.82
CA ALA A 103 -16.92 5.38 -16.08
C ALA A 103 -16.00 6.57 -16.14
N PHE A 104 -14.99 6.63 -15.27
CA PHE A 104 -13.97 7.67 -15.19
C PHE A 104 -12.57 7.13 -15.54
N TRP A 105 -12.51 6.16 -16.43
CA TRP A 105 -11.23 5.67 -16.92
C TRP A 105 -10.45 6.82 -17.57
N SER A 106 -9.20 6.97 -17.18
CA SER A 106 -8.30 8.01 -17.69
C SER A 106 -8.66 9.46 -17.31
N VAL A 107 -9.54 9.66 -16.33
CA VAL A 107 -9.81 10.98 -15.74
C VAL A 107 -8.89 11.17 -14.53
N ASN A 108 -8.10 12.26 -14.52
CA ASN A 108 -7.14 12.55 -13.45
C ASN A 108 -7.79 13.37 -12.33
N LEU A 109 -8.76 12.78 -11.64
CA LEU A 109 -9.45 13.43 -10.53
C LEU A 109 -8.50 13.67 -9.34
N ARG A 110 -8.54 14.87 -8.80
CA ARG A 110 -7.86 15.28 -7.56
C ARG A 110 -8.82 15.36 -6.37
N GLU A 111 -10.11 15.58 -6.65
CA GLU A 111 -11.15 15.62 -5.64
C GLU A 111 -12.40 14.93 -6.16
N ILE A 112 -12.94 14.03 -5.33
CA ILE A 112 -14.25 13.43 -5.53
C ILE A 112 -14.99 13.38 -4.20
N ARG A 113 -16.28 13.71 -4.23
CA ARG A 113 -17.19 13.56 -3.09
C ARG A 113 -18.33 12.67 -3.47
N PHE A 114 -18.44 11.57 -2.75
CA PHE A 114 -19.57 10.66 -2.89
C PHE A 114 -20.78 11.20 -2.14
N ASN A 115 -21.97 11.03 -2.72
CA ASN A 115 -23.23 11.40 -2.10
C ASN A 115 -23.77 10.25 -1.24
N GLU A 116 -24.49 10.58 -0.19
CA GLU A 116 -25.35 9.61 0.48
C GLU A 116 -26.46 9.14 -0.49
N GLY A 117 -26.69 7.84 -0.52
CA GLY A 117 -27.57 7.20 -1.51
C GLY A 117 -26.84 6.46 -2.62
N LEU A 118 -25.50 6.67 -2.77
CA LEU A 118 -24.70 5.86 -3.66
C LEU A 118 -24.63 4.41 -3.15
N LEU A 119 -24.96 3.44 -4.01
CA LEU A 119 -25.08 2.03 -3.67
C LEU A 119 -23.98 1.18 -4.28
N ASP A 120 -23.56 1.51 -5.51
CA ASP A 120 -22.69 0.66 -6.32
C ASP A 120 -21.57 1.46 -6.97
N LEU A 121 -20.32 0.97 -6.79
CA LEU A 121 -19.15 1.39 -7.53
C LEU A 121 -18.70 0.25 -8.44
N GLY A 122 -18.81 0.45 -9.75
CA GLY A 122 -18.50 -0.54 -10.77
C GLY A 122 -17.01 -0.77 -10.98
N TYR A 123 -16.71 -1.85 -11.66
CA TYR A 123 -15.34 -2.31 -11.97
C TYR A 123 -14.49 -1.20 -12.60
N ARG A 124 -13.34 -0.92 -12.00
CA ARG A 124 -12.36 0.10 -12.44
C ARG A 124 -12.95 1.49 -12.70
N CYS A 125 -14.05 1.86 -12.03
CA CYS A 125 -14.72 3.12 -12.33
C CYS A 125 -13.84 4.36 -12.13
N PHE A 126 -12.78 4.30 -11.29
CA PHE A 126 -11.75 5.31 -11.12
C PHE A 126 -10.36 4.70 -11.30
N ARG A 127 -9.87 4.60 -12.52
CA ARG A 127 -8.64 3.87 -12.78
C ARG A 127 -7.35 4.56 -12.32
N GLU A 128 -7.22 5.86 -12.53
CA GLU A 128 -5.97 6.59 -12.26
C GLU A 128 -6.21 7.96 -11.60
N PRO A 129 -6.97 8.02 -10.50
CA PRO A 129 -7.22 9.29 -9.85
C PRO A 129 -6.00 9.74 -9.05
N ALA A 130 -5.75 11.06 -9.06
CA ALA A 130 -4.73 11.69 -8.20
C ALA A 130 -5.30 12.08 -6.82
N VAL A 131 -6.39 11.43 -6.41
CA VAL A 131 -7.08 11.70 -5.14
C VAL A 131 -6.25 11.19 -3.98
N ARG A 132 -6.07 12.03 -2.96
CA ARG A 132 -5.34 11.65 -1.73
C ARG A 132 -6.25 11.16 -0.62
N GLU A 133 -7.51 11.55 -0.63
CA GLU A 133 -8.49 11.20 0.39
C GLU A 133 -9.82 10.86 -0.25
N ILE A 134 -10.47 9.81 0.26
CA ILE A 134 -11.85 9.45 -0.07
C ILE A 134 -12.67 9.22 1.19
N GLU A 135 -13.95 9.55 1.12
CA GLU A 135 -14.95 9.21 2.12
C GLU A 135 -16.05 8.39 1.47
N LEU A 136 -16.22 7.15 1.91
CA LEU A 136 -17.26 6.26 1.41
C LEU A 136 -18.54 6.43 2.22
N PRO A 137 -19.72 6.63 1.56
CA PRO A 137 -20.98 6.85 2.25
C PRO A 137 -21.49 5.56 2.92
N ALA A 138 -22.32 5.71 3.94
CA ALA A 138 -22.95 4.59 4.64
C ALA A 138 -23.85 3.74 3.74
N SER A 139 -24.44 4.36 2.74
CA SER A 139 -25.33 3.71 1.77
C SER A 139 -24.64 2.73 0.83
N LEU A 140 -23.30 2.85 0.63
CA LEU A 140 -22.55 2.01 -0.30
C LEU A 140 -22.64 0.52 0.12
N ARG A 141 -23.02 -0.34 -0.84
CA ARG A 141 -23.23 -1.79 -0.63
C ARG A 141 -22.27 -2.64 -1.43
N HIS A 142 -22.02 -2.22 -2.66
CA HIS A 142 -21.19 -2.95 -3.60
C HIS A 142 -19.99 -2.12 -4.00
N TYR A 143 -18.87 -2.75 -3.85
CA TYR A 143 -17.56 -2.29 -4.22
C TYR A 143 -17.00 -3.34 -5.16
N ASP A 144 -17.05 -3.07 -6.44
CA ASP A 144 -16.39 -3.94 -7.40
C ASP A 144 -14.88 -3.73 -7.28
N GLN A 145 -14.18 -4.83 -7.16
CA GLN A 145 -12.75 -4.84 -6.87
C GLN A 145 -12.01 -4.10 -7.97
N SER A 146 -10.89 -3.49 -7.61
CA SER A 146 -10.08 -2.62 -8.49
C SER A 146 -10.77 -1.30 -8.94
N PHE A 147 -11.77 -0.79 -8.21
CA PHE A 147 -12.38 0.49 -8.59
C PHE A 147 -11.39 1.66 -8.50
N PHE A 148 -10.31 1.51 -7.75
CA PHE A 148 -9.37 2.58 -7.44
C PHE A 148 -7.93 2.08 -7.55
N ARG A 149 -7.14 2.62 -8.48
CA ARG A 149 -5.68 2.50 -8.41
C ARG A 149 -5.18 3.51 -7.39
N ALA A 150 -4.96 3.06 -6.17
CA ALA A 150 -4.75 3.92 -5.02
C ALA A 150 -3.31 4.45 -4.86
N ASN A 151 -2.56 4.67 -5.94
CA ASN A 151 -1.14 5.07 -5.88
C ASN A 151 -0.90 6.35 -5.06
N TYR A 152 -1.84 7.29 -5.09
CA TYR A 152 -1.74 8.56 -4.39
C TYR A 152 -2.62 8.63 -3.15
N LEU A 153 -3.47 7.64 -2.93
CA LEU A 153 -4.43 7.64 -1.83
C LEU A 153 -3.71 7.47 -0.51
N GLU A 154 -3.90 8.40 0.40
CA GLU A 154 -3.30 8.45 1.73
C GLU A 154 -4.32 8.13 2.83
N LEU A 155 -5.57 8.52 2.62
CA LEU A 155 -6.62 8.40 3.62
C LEU A 155 -7.92 7.85 3.02
N ILE A 156 -8.45 6.84 3.68
CA ILE A 156 -9.78 6.29 3.41
C ILE A 156 -10.62 6.49 4.66
N ASN A 157 -11.73 7.19 4.51
CA ASN A 157 -12.77 7.30 5.52
C ASN A 157 -13.99 6.51 5.07
N VAL A 158 -14.70 5.95 6.02
CA VAL A 158 -15.98 5.26 5.83
C VAL A 158 -16.96 5.81 6.86
N ALA A 159 -18.15 6.16 6.43
CA ALA A 159 -19.19 6.63 7.33
C ALA A 159 -19.41 5.64 8.49
N THR A 160 -19.58 6.16 9.71
CA THR A 160 -19.58 5.36 10.95
C THR A 160 -20.72 4.35 11.05
N ASP A 161 -21.81 4.58 10.35
CA ASP A 161 -23.00 3.72 10.26
C ASP A 161 -22.98 2.79 9.03
N SER A 162 -21.88 2.74 8.29
CA SER A 162 -21.71 1.77 7.21
C SER A 162 -21.79 0.34 7.73
N ARG A 163 -22.60 -0.48 7.04
CA ARG A 163 -22.80 -1.90 7.38
C ARG A 163 -21.90 -2.83 6.59
N TYR A 164 -21.33 -2.35 5.48
CA TYR A 164 -20.62 -3.18 4.51
C TYR A 164 -19.11 -2.97 4.51
N PHE A 165 -18.67 -1.80 4.97
CA PHE A 165 -17.26 -1.43 4.93
C PHE A 165 -16.79 -0.84 6.25
N CYS A 166 -15.52 -1.01 6.55
CA CYS A 166 -14.83 -0.32 7.65
C CYS A 166 -13.36 -0.09 7.31
N VAL A 167 -12.73 0.82 8.05
CA VAL A 167 -11.28 1.05 7.95
C VAL A 167 -10.59 0.54 9.21
N ARG A 168 -9.54 -0.27 9.04
CA ARG A 168 -8.64 -0.71 10.13
C ARG A 168 -7.19 -0.67 9.64
N SER A 169 -6.27 -0.14 10.44
CA SER A 169 -4.86 0.00 10.05
C SER A 169 -4.69 0.59 8.65
N HIS A 170 -5.43 1.64 8.34
CA HIS A 170 -5.51 2.33 7.04
C HIS A 170 -6.11 1.50 5.88
N CYS A 171 -6.41 0.23 6.08
CA CYS A 171 -6.98 -0.63 5.06
C CYS A 171 -8.51 -0.51 4.99
N LEU A 172 -9.05 -0.47 3.77
CA LEU A 172 -10.48 -0.69 3.54
C LEU A 172 -10.79 -2.18 3.63
N LEU A 173 -11.76 -2.52 4.43
CA LEU A 173 -12.21 -3.89 4.66
C LEU A 173 -13.70 -4.05 4.35
N SER A 174 -14.06 -5.21 3.81
CA SER A 174 -15.42 -5.70 3.83
C SER A 174 -15.77 -6.22 5.23
N THR A 175 -16.90 -5.83 5.77
CA THR A 175 -17.40 -6.30 7.06
C THR A 175 -18.14 -7.64 6.96
N THR A 176 -18.54 -8.03 5.75
CA THR A 176 -19.35 -9.23 5.50
C THR A 176 -18.53 -10.51 5.47
N ASP A 177 -17.31 -10.43 4.92
CA ASP A 177 -16.41 -11.58 4.72
C ASP A 177 -14.96 -11.33 5.20
N ASN A 178 -14.72 -10.21 5.86
CA ASN A 178 -13.38 -9.79 6.34
C ASN A 178 -12.31 -9.76 5.23
N THR A 179 -12.70 -9.43 4.02
CA THR A 179 -11.76 -9.24 2.90
C THR A 179 -11.07 -7.89 3.01
N LEU A 180 -9.74 -7.87 2.88
CA LEU A 180 -8.99 -6.63 2.66
C LEU A 180 -9.20 -6.20 1.21
N LEU A 181 -9.91 -5.09 1.03
CA LEU A 181 -10.31 -4.59 -0.29
C LEU A 181 -9.29 -3.65 -0.91
N LEU A 182 -8.66 -2.80 -0.09
CA LEU A 182 -7.73 -1.79 -0.58
C LEU A 182 -6.72 -1.38 0.51
N TYR A 183 -5.45 -1.35 0.15
CA TYR A 183 -4.38 -0.72 0.91
C TYR A 183 -3.94 0.57 0.20
N PRO A 184 -3.97 1.75 0.86
CA PRO A 184 -3.62 3.03 0.22
C PRO A 184 -2.15 3.07 -0.21
N GLY A 185 -1.92 3.31 -1.50
CA GLY A 185 -0.58 3.36 -2.08
C GLY A 185 0.21 4.64 -1.81
N GLY A 186 -0.47 5.72 -1.37
CA GLY A 186 0.15 6.98 -1.00
C GLY A 186 0.77 6.99 0.41
N LEU A 187 0.56 5.96 1.21
CA LEU A 187 1.22 5.81 2.50
C LEU A 187 2.70 5.49 2.31
N LEU A 188 3.57 6.30 2.92
CA LEU A 188 5.02 6.10 2.86
C LEU A 188 5.48 5.04 3.88
N ASN A 189 4.90 3.84 3.82
CA ASN A 189 5.20 2.73 4.71
C ASN A 189 5.68 1.51 3.93
N GLU A 190 6.97 1.25 3.97
CA GLU A 190 7.60 0.15 3.24
C GLU A 190 7.28 -1.24 3.82
N ASN A 191 6.90 -1.31 5.10
CA ASN A 191 6.67 -2.56 5.85
C ASN A 191 5.37 -2.46 6.67
N PRO A 192 4.20 -2.37 6.03
CA PRO A 192 2.95 -2.16 6.75
C PRO A 192 2.54 -3.36 7.60
N THR A 193 1.91 -3.06 8.73
CA THR A 193 1.21 -4.05 9.54
C THR A 193 -0.25 -4.09 9.12
N LEU A 194 -0.68 -5.22 8.58
CA LEU A 194 -2.07 -5.43 8.21
C LEU A 194 -2.96 -5.68 9.45
N PRO A 195 -4.26 -5.36 9.36
CA PRO A 195 -5.18 -5.62 10.46
C PRO A 195 -5.31 -7.11 10.72
N ASN A 196 -5.42 -7.48 11.99
CA ASN A 196 -5.78 -8.85 12.38
C ASN A 196 -7.22 -9.18 11.98
N ARG A 197 -7.54 -10.47 11.91
CA ARG A 197 -8.89 -10.99 11.59
C ARG A 197 -9.37 -10.69 10.17
N ILE A 198 -8.47 -10.57 9.22
CA ILE A 198 -8.82 -10.68 7.80
C ILE A 198 -8.73 -12.14 7.37
N SER A 199 -9.61 -12.54 6.47
CA SER A 199 -9.68 -13.89 5.92
C SER A 199 -9.14 -13.99 4.50
N THR A 200 -9.16 -12.86 3.78
CA THR A 200 -8.84 -12.80 2.34
C THR A 200 -8.09 -11.52 2.01
N ILE A 201 -7.05 -11.65 1.21
CA ILE A 201 -6.44 -10.53 0.49
C ILE A 201 -7.22 -10.38 -0.82
N GLY A 202 -7.93 -9.28 -0.95
CA GLY A 202 -8.84 -9.01 -2.06
C GLY A 202 -8.14 -8.80 -3.39
N GLU A 203 -8.93 -8.88 -4.47
CA GLU A 203 -8.47 -8.60 -5.82
C GLU A 203 -7.94 -7.17 -5.91
N ALA A 204 -6.79 -7.03 -6.55
CA ALA A 204 -6.11 -5.75 -6.78
C ALA A 204 -5.84 -4.90 -5.51
N SER A 205 -5.93 -5.47 -4.30
CA SER A 205 -5.88 -4.73 -3.03
C SER A 205 -4.56 -4.01 -2.78
N PHE A 206 -3.44 -4.46 -3.35
CA PHE A 206 -2.12 -3.81 -3.36
C PHE A 206 -1.65 -3.47 -4.79
N ALA A 207 -2.55 -3.51 -5.76
CA ALA A 207 -2.16 -3.26 -7.14
C ALA A 207 -1.56 -1.86 -7.31
N PHE A 208 -0.45 -1.80 -8.07
CA PHE A 208 0.29 -0.56 -8.34
C PHE A 208 0.82 0.17 -7.10
N ASN A 209 0.96 -0.53 -5.98
CA ASN A 209 1.54 0.06 -4.78
C ASN A 209 3.05 0.36 -5.01
N PRO A 210 3.47 1.63 -4.90
CA PRO A 210 4.83 2.04 -5.25
C PRO A 210 5.80 2.01 -4.08
N VAL A 211 5.39 1.61 -2.87
CA VAL A 211 6.15 1.84 -1.65
C VAL A 211 6.43 0.57 -0.87
N VAL A 212 5.46 -0.35 -0.79
CA VAL A 212 5.59 -1.55 0.06
C VAL A 212 6.70 -2.45 -0.45
N LYS A 213 7.71 -2.70 0.40
CA LYS A 213 8.86 -3.57 0.09
C LYS A 213 8.76 -4.94 0.75
N LYS A 214 8.21 -4.98 1.96
CA LYS A 214 8.04 -6.21 2.73
C LYS A 214 6.63 -6.27 3.28
N LEU A 215 5.94 -7.38 3.04
CA LEU A 215 4.56 -7.56 3.49
C LEU A 215 4.42 -8.89 4.23
N ARG A 216 3.91 -8.80 5.45
CA ARG A 216 3.48 -9.96 6.22
C ARG A 216 1.97 -10.10 6.11
N ILE A 217 1.52 -11.19 5.53
CA ILE A 217 0.12 -11.57 5.53
C ILE A 217 -0.22 -12.19 6.89
N PRO A 218 -1.23 -11.70 7.61
CA PRO A 218 -1.57 -12.18 8.95
C PRO A 218 -2.07 -13.63 8.95
N GLU A 219 -1.88 -14.30 10.08
CA GLU A 219 -2.56 -15.59 10.35
C GLU A 219 -4.09 -15.41 10.31
N GLY A 220 -4.78 -16.44 9.80
CA GLY A 220 -6.22 -16.41 9.51
C GLY A 220 -6.56 -16.10 8.06
N VAL A 221 -5.63 -15.53 7.29
CA VAL A 221 -5.81 -15.39 5.85
C VAL A 221 -5.70 -16.75 5.18
N THR A 222 -6.75 -17.12 4.44
CA THR A 222 -6.84 -18.40 3.73
C THR A 222 -6.78 -18.27 2.22
N GLU A 223 -7.02 -17.07 1.69
CA GLU A 223 -7.12 -16.81 0.25
C GLU A 223 -6.40 -15.50 -0.14
N ILE A 224 -5.71 -15.53 -1.28
CA ILE A 224 -5.19 -14.37 -2.00
C ILE A 224 -5.84 -14.38 -3.38
N ARG A 225 -6.58 -13.30 -3.71
CA ARG A 225 -7.34 -13.20 -4.98
C ARG A 225 -6.48 -12.66 -6.13
N ALA A 226 -7.08 -12.72 -7.32
CA ALA A 226 -6.42 -12.28 -8.56
C ALA A 226 -5.93 -10.82 -8.48
N ASP A 227 -4.87 -10.52 -9.20
CA ASP A 227 -4.27 -9.19 -9.30
C ASP A 227 -3.92 -8.52 -7.94
N ALA A 228 -3.98 -9.24 -6.81
CA ALA A 228 -3.76 -8.68 -5.48
C ALA A 228 -2.48 -7.83 -5.40
N PHE A 229 -1.41 -8.25 -6.08
CA PHE A 229 -0.12 -7.56 -6.13
C PHE A 229 0.27 -7.11 -7.54
N LEU A 230 -0.69 -6.91 -8.44
CA LEU A 230 -0.44 -6.47 -9.81
C LEU A 230 0.40 -5.19 -9.80
N ALA A 231 1.56 -5.24 -10.46
CA ALA A 231 2.47 -4.11 -10.58
C ALA A 231 2.86 -3.43 -9.23
N ALA A 232 2.89 -4.19 -8.13
CA ALA A 232 3.47 -3.77 -6.86
C ALA A 232 5.01 -3.82 -6.98
N GLY A 233 5.59 -2.89 -7.74
CA GLY A 233 6.96 -2.96 -8.27
C GLY A 233 8.08 -2.93 -7.21
N GLU A 234 7.80 -2.45 -6.01
CA GLU A 234 8.78 -2.40 -4.92
C GLU A 234 8.69 -3.58 -3.94
N LEU A 235 7.67 -4.45 -4.06
CA LEU A 235 7.50 -5.58 -3.16
C LEU A 235 8.59 -6.64 -3.40
N ARG A 236 9.49 -6.81 -2.45
CA ARG A 236 10.64 -7.74 -2.51
C ARG A 236 10.47 -8.96 -1.62
N THR A 237 9.81 -8.80 -0.48
CA THR A 237 9.67 -9.87 0.50
C THR A 237 8.21 -10.08 0.89
N LEU A 238 7.74 -11.31 0.78
CA LEU A 238 6.38 -11.68 1.13
C LEU A 238 6.40 -12.80 2.18
N LEU A 239 5.70 -12.60 3.29
CA LEU A 239 5.56 -13.60 4.34
C LEU A 239 4.12 -14.12 4.33
N LEU A 240 3.96 -15.38 3.95
CA LEU A 240 2.68 -16.08 3.82
C LEU A 240 2.38 -16.88 5.09
N PRO A 241 1.16 -16.82 5.63
CA PRO A 241 0.80 -17.47 6.89
C PRO A 241 0.58 -18.96 6.74
N SER A 242 0.62 -19.68 7.84
CA SER A 242 0.34 -21.12 7.90
C SER A 242 -1.12 -21.47 7.53
N SER A 243 -2.02 -20.51 7.72
CA SER A 243 -3.44 -20.62 7.38
C SER A 243 -3.76 -20.56 5.91
N LEU A 244 -2.83 -20.10 5.05
CA LEU A 244 -3.08 -19.90 3.63
C LEU A 244 -3.39 -21.22 2.91
N ARG A 245 -4.44 -21.22 2.08
CA ARG A 245 -4.93 -22.41 1.35
C ARG A 245 -4.88 -22.22 -0.16
N THR A 246 -5.24 -21.04 -0.63
CA THR A 246 -5.38 -20.79 -2.06
C THR A 246 -4.78 -19.44 -2.46
N ILE A 247 -4.16 -19.44 -3.62
CA ILE A 247 -3.65 -18.25 -4.30
C ILE A 247 -4.24 -18.30 -5.70
N ALA A 248 -5.03 -17.31 -6.04
CA ALA A 248 -5.70 -17.25 -7.33
C ALA A 248 -4.68 -17.11 -8.49
N PRO A 249 -5.03 -17.58 -9.68
CA PRO A 249 -4.31 -17.23 -10.89
C PRO A 249 -4.16 -15.71 -11.00
N LEU A 250 -3.08 -15.25 -11.61
CA LEU A 250 -2.82 -13.82 -11.78
C LEU A 250 -2.70 -13.01 -10.46
N ALA A 251 -2.53 -13.64 -9.30
CA ALA A 251 -2.27 -12.90 -8.05
C ALA A 251 -0.97 -12.08 -8.13
N ARG A 252 -0.11 -12.38 -9.11
CA ARG A 252 1.12 -11.64 -9.43
C ARG A 252 2.13 -11.60 -8.28
N LEU A 253 2.16 -12.66 -7.47
CA LEU A 253 3.09 -12.79 -6.33
C LEU A 253 4.56 -12.65 -6.71
N TYR A 254 4.92 -13.00 -7.92
CA TYR A 254 6.28 -13.20 -8.39
C TYR A 254 6.79 -12.11 -9.34
N THR A 255 6.01 -11.08 -9.60
CA THR A 255 6.43 -10.05 -10.59
C THR A 255 7.57 -9.16 -10.11
N SER A 256 7.73 -9.02 -8.79
CA SER A 256 8.80 -8.22 -8.18
C SER A 256 9.36 -8.81 -6.88
N VAL A 257 8.78 -9.94 -6.41
CA VAL A 257 9.17 -10.56 -5.15
C VAL A 257 10.46 -11.38 -5.34
N ASP A 258 11.46 -11.11 -4.51
CA ASP A 258 12.71 -11.87 -4.50
C ASP A 258 12.66 -13.04 -3.53
N THR A 259 11.99 -12.86 -2.40
CA THR A 259 11.95 -13.84 -1.32
C THR A 259 10.53 -14.06 -0.82
N ILE A 260 10.11 -15.31 -0.76
CA ILE A 260 8.86 -15.73 -0.13
C ILE A 260 9.19 -16.60 1.10
N TYR A 261 8.64 -16.21 2.24
CA TYR A 261 8.54 -17.05 3.43
C TYR A 261 7.14 -17.63 3.48
N CYS A 262 7.01 -18.95 3.41
CA CYS A 262 5.71 -19.61 3.47
C CYS A 262 5.64 -20.52 4.69
N SER A 263 4.89 -20.10 5.72
CA SER A 263 4.78 -20.86 6.99
C SER A 263 3.82 -22.06 6.90
N ALA A 264 3.19 -22.32 5.75
CA ALA A 264 2.32 -23.47 5.54
C ALA A 264 3.15 -24.77 5.41
N ALA A 265 2.81 -25.80 6.19
CA ALA A 265 3.47 -27.11 6.10
C ALA A 265 3.22 -27.84 4.78
N PHE A 266 2.12 -27.52 4.10
CA PHE A 266 1.77 -28.00 2.77
C PHE A 266 1.63 -26.80 1.83
N PRO A 267 2.12 -26.88 0.57
CA PRO A 267 2.02 -25.81 -0.39
C PRO A 267 0.57 -25.36 -0.60
N PRO A 268 0.26 -24.06 -0.43
CA PRO A 268 -1.05 -23.54 -0.82
C PRO A 268 -1.33 -23.86 -2.28
N LYS A 269 -2.60 -24.10 -2.61
CA LYS A 269 -3.00 -24.30 -4.01
C LYS A 269 -2.70 -23.02 -4.79
N LEU A 270 -1.80 -23.11 -5.75
CA LEU A 270 -1.47 -22.03 -6.68
C LEU A 270 -1.84 -22.51 -8.08
N GLU A 271 -2.83 -21.86 -8.68
CA GLU A 271 -3.23 -22.13 -10.05
C GLU A 271 -2.47 -21.20 -11.00
N LEU A 272 -1.86 -21.77 -12.01
CA LEU A 272 -1.16 -21.02 -13.05
C LEU A 272 -2.13 -20.63 -14.16
N ASP A 273 -2.06 -19.39 -14.58
CA ASP A 273 -2.62 -18.98 -15.85
C ASP A 273 -1.58 -19.27 -16.95
N PRO A 274 -1.94 -20.02 -18.04
CA PRO A 274 -1.02 -20.29 -19.12
C PRO A 274 -0.41 -19.03 -19.77
N SER A 275 -1.10 -17.89 -19.68
CA SER A 275 -0.60 -16.60 -20.18
C SER A 275 0.54 -16.01 -19.35
N GLU A 276 0.79 -16.53 -18.15
CA GLU A 276 1.86 -16.09 -17.26
C GLU A 276 3.19 -16.81 -17.48
N LEU A 277 3.22 -17.79 -18.38
CA LEU A 277 4.44 -18.55 -18.68
C LEU A 277 5.35 -17.82 -19.67
N PRO A 278 6.70 -17.88 -19.51
CA PRO A 278 7.40 -18.52 -18.40
C PRO A 278 7.28 -17.70 -17.09
N LEU A 279 7.15 -18.41 -15.98
CA LEU A 279 7.09 -17.76 -14.66
C LEU A 279 8.40 -17.05 -14.34
N PRO A 280 8.37 -15.80 -13.86
CA PRO A 280 9.55 -15.18 -13.30
C PRO A 280 9.98 -15.96 -12.05
N GLN A 281 11.29 -16.25 -11.97
CA GLN A 281 11.83 -16.96 -10.82
C GLN A 281 12.08 -16.00 -9.66
N ILE A 282 11.62 -16.41 -8.49
CA ILE A 282 12.02 -15.77 -7.23
C ILE A 282 13.40 -16.32 -6.78
N SER A 283 14.18 -15.52 -6.08
CA SER A 283 15.51 -15.96 -5.64
C SER A 283 15.43 -17.04 -4.56
N LEU A 284 14.50 -16.90 -3.62
CA LEU A 284 14.43 -17.74 -2.43
C LEU A 284 13.00 -18.03 -1.97
N LEU A 285 12.72 -19.29 -1.70
CA LEU A 285 11.57 -19.77 -0.96
C LEU A 285 12.03 -20.35 0.39
N VAL A 286 11.53 -19.82 1.49
CA VAL A 286 11.77 -20.35 2.84
C VAL A 286 10.51 -21.05 3.32
N VAL A 287 10.64 -22.30 3.74
CA VAL A 287 9.53 -23.17 4.17
C VAL A 287 9.79 -23.75 5.57
N PRO A 288 8.76 -24.27 6.27
CA PRO A 288 8.95 -24.92 7.55
C PRO A 288 9.90 -26.12 7.47
N ASP A 289 10.58 -26.41 8.56
CA ASP A 289 11.42 -27.59 8.67
C ASP A 289 10.61 -28.86 8.37
N GLY A 290 11.17 -29.73 7.53
CA GLY A 290 10.50 -30.95 7.05
C GLY A 290 9.55 -30.75 5.86
N ALA A 291 9.23 -29.50 5.44
CA ALA A 291 8.34 -29.25 4.30
C ALA A 291 9.06 -29.21 2.94
N ILE A 292 10.40 -29.17 2.93
CA ILE A 292 11.20 -28.95 1.72
C ILE A 292 10.87 -29.95 0.60
N ALA A 293 10.70 -31.24 0.97
CA ALA A 293 10.38 -32.30 0.03
C ALA A 293 8.99 -32.12 -0.59
N VAL A 294 8.02 -31.68 0.20
CA VAL A 294 6.63 -31.47 -0.26
C VAL A 294 6.55 -30.29 -1.22
N TYR A 295 7.28 -29.21 -0.94
CA TYR A 295 7.36 -28.06 -1.85
C TYR A 295 8.17 -28.39 -3.11
N GLY A 296 9.30 -29.09 -2.99
CA GLY A 296 10.13 -29.49 -4.11
C GLY A 296 9.49 -30.51 -5.07
N GLN A 297 8.50 -31.26 -4.61
CA GLN A 297 7.70 -32.19 -5.42
C GLN A 297 6.41 -31.56 -5.97
N ASN A 298 6.02 -30.38 -5.51
CA ASN A 298 4.84 -29.71 -6.01
C ASN A 298 5.09 -29.16 -7.42
N PRO A 299 4.24 -29.48 -8.41
CA PRO A 299 4.51 -29.15 -9.83
C PRO A 299 4.57 -27.67 -10.13
N VAL A 300 4.00 -26.82 -9.26
CA VAL A 300 3.99 -25.36 -9.44
C VAL A 300 5.04 -24.69 -8.55
N TRP A 301 5.00 -24.99 -7.25
CA TRP A 301 5.90 -24.36 -6.27
C TRP A 301 7.37 -24.70 -6.52
N ALA A 302 7.68 -25.88 -7.07
CA ALA A 302 9.05 -26.26 -7.43
C ALA A 302 9.63 -25.44 -8.60
N LEU A 303 8.79 -24.82 -9.42
CA LEU A 303 9.22 -24.03 -10.59
C LEU A 303 9.51 -22.55 -10.24
N LEU A 304 9.02 -22.06 -9.11
CA LEU A 304 9.12 -20.64 -8.77
C LEU A 304 10.51 -20.23 -8.27
N PRO A 305 11.13 -20.91 -7.28
CA PRO A 305 12.36 -20.43 -6.66
C PRO A 305 13.62 -20.96 -7.35
N GLN A 306 14.68 -20.14 -7.32
CA GLN A 306 16.04 -20.63 -7.62
C GLN A 306 16.59 -21.52 -6.50
N SER A 307 16.14 -21.28 -5.26
CA SER A 307 16.55 -22.05 -4.08
C SER A 307 15.41 -22.20 -3.09
N ILE A 308 15.27 -23.40 -2.51
CA ILE A 308 14.35 -23.66 -1.39
C ILE A 308 15.20 -23.96 -0.16
N LEU A 309 14.92 -23.31 0.96
CA LEU A 309 15.56 -23.54 2.25
C LEU A 309 14.50 -23.78 3.32
N THR A 310 14.87 -24.54 4.35
CA THR A 310 14.08 -24.54 5.58
C THR A 310 14.34 -23.28 6.40
N GLU A 311 13.48 -23.00 7.39
CA GLU A 311 13.66 -21.89 8.31
C GLU A 311 15.02 -21.99 9.04
N ASN A 312 15.37 -23.20 9.54
CA ASN A 312 16.64 -23.45 10.21
C ASN A 312 17.87 -23.26 9.30
N GLU A 313 17.80 -23.74 8.06
CA GLU A 313 18.89 -23.55 7.08
C GLU A 313 19.06 -22.08 6.72
N PHE A 314 17.96 -21.35 6.56
CA PHE A 314 17.99 -19.91 6.29
C PHE A 314 18.60 -19.14 7.46
N GLU A 315 18.16 -19.42 8.70
CA GLU A 315 18.73 -18.81 9.91
C GLU A 315 20.22 -19.16 10.10
N ALA A 316 20.60 -20.40 9.82
CA ALA A 316 22.01 -20.82 9.88
C ALA A 316 22.86 -20.04 8.86
N LYS A 317 22.39 -19.89 7.60
CA LYS A 317 23.05 -19.10 6.57
C LYS A 317 23.13 -17.63 6.96
N ARG A 318 22.04 -17.06 7.45
CA ARG A 318 21.99 -15.67 7.91
C ARG A 318 22.99 -15.43 9.04
N ASN A 319 23.01 -16.32 10.02
CA ASN A 319 23.94 -16.25 11.16
C ASN A 319 25.39 -16.47 10.73
N ALA A 320 25.64 -17.39 9.80
CA ALA A 320 26.98 -17.57 9.22
C ALA A 320 27.46 -16.33 8.45
N THR A 321 26.55 -15.65 7.75
CA THR A 321 26.85 -14.39 7.05
C THR A 321 26.99 -13.20 8.04
N GLN A 322 26.33 -13.29 9.20
CA GLN A 322 26.40 -12.28 10.28
C GLN A 322 27.54 -12.56 11.30
N SER A 323 28.21 -13.72 11.22
CA SER A 323 29.10 -14.22 12.27
C SER A 323 30.55 -13.73 12.22
N THR A 324 30.84 -12.69 11.45
CA THR A 324 32.07 -11.91 11.66
C THR A 324 31.70 -10.55 12.25
N PRO A 325 31.85 -10.35 13.57
CA PRO A 325 31.63 -9.03 14.19
C PRO A 325 32.44 -7.90 13.54
N GLN A 326 33.52 -8.26 12.84
CA GLN A 326 34.41 -7.33 12.13
C GLN A 326 33.81 -6.76 10.81
N GLU A 327 32.76 -7.34 10.26
CA GLU A 327 32.18 -6.83 9.00
C GLU A 327 31.12 -5.73 9.20
N ARG A 328 30.56 -5.60 10.42
CA ARG A 328 29.58 -4.54 10.72
C ARG A 328 30.22 -3.17 10.85
N PHE A 329 31.50 -3.14 11.20
CA PHE A 329 32.28 -1.91 11.22
C PHE A 329 33.78 -2.21 11.03
N VAL A 330 34.48 -1.24 10.47
CA VAL A 330 35.94 -1.24 10.33
C VAL A 330 36.46 0.09 10.86
N LEU A 331 37.47 0.04 11.70
CA LEU A 331 38.18 1.21 12.17
C LEU A 331 39.61 1.18 11.60
N VAL A 332 39.90 2.06 10.63
CA VAL A 332 41.21 2.21 10.00
C VAL A 332 41.56 3.69 9.99
N ASP A 333 42.76 4.03 10.38
CA ASP A 333 43.27 5.41 10.38
C ASP A 333 42.29 6.42 10.99
N ARG A 334 41.63 6.04 12.08
CA ARG A 334 40.65 6.83 12.81
C ARG A 334 39.33 7.10 12.03
N VAL A 335 39.10 6.38 10.97
CA VAL A 335 37.81 6.41 10.24
C VAL A 335 37.06 5.17 10.61
N LEU A 336 35.91 5.36 11.26
CA LEU A 336 34.94 4.31 11.54
C LEU A 336 34.02 4.16 10.31
N THR A 337 34.15 3.06 9.61
CA THR A 337 33.22 2.69 8.52
C THR A 337 32.16 1.74 9.08
N LEU A 338 30.93 2.10 8.95
CA LEU A 338 29.77 1.32 9.42
C LEU A 338 29.00 0.75 8.23
N HIS A 339 28.63 -0.51 8.35
CA HIS A 339 27.71 -1.20 7.45
C HIS A 339 26.40 -1.48 8.19
N ILE A 340 25.42 -0.57 8.07
CA ILE A 340 24.10 -0.69 8.69
C ILE A 340 23.15 -1.18 7.61
N GLU A 341 22.88 -2.49 7.59
CA GLU A 341 22.00 -3.12 6.58
C GLU A 341 20.53 -3.00 6.89
N ASP A 342 20.15 -2.66 8.12
CA ASP A 342 18.75 -2.59 8.55
C ASP A 342 18.48 -1.30 9.33
N ILE A 343 17.46 -0.54 8.94
CA ILE A 343 17.02 0.71 9.58
C ILE A 343 16.62 0.52 11.06
N HIS A 344 16.40 -0.71 11.49
CA HIS A 344 16.12 -1.05 12.90
C HIS A 344 17.40 -1.26 13.75
N ASN A 345 18.58 -1.32 13.14
CA ASN A 345 19.85 -1.42 13.83
C ASN A 345 20.49 -0.04 13.93
N GLU A 346 19.95 0.82 14.78
CA GLU A 346 20.61 2.09 15.10
C GLU A 346 21.98 1.81 15.72
N ALA A 347 23.01 2.53 15.27
CA ALA A 347 24.32 2.48 15.89
C ALA A 347 24.57 3.77 16.68
N PHE A 348 25.11 3.64 17.86
CA PHE A 348 25.43 4.72 18.77
C PHE A 348 26.88 4.64 19.20
N LEU A 349 27.56 5.78 19.26
CA LEU A 349 28.90 5.90 19.80
C LEU A 349 28.86 6.70 21.09
N PHE A 350 29.43 6.13 22.14
CA PHE A 350 29.55 6.76 23.44
C PHE A 350 31.04 7.01 23.75
N ASP A 351 31.35 8.13 24.39
CA ASP A 351 32.70 8.40 24.93
C ASP A 351 33.00 7.56 26.18
N LYS A 352 34.22 7.69 26.69
CA LYS A 352 34.66 6.98 27.89
C LYS A 352 33.86 7.28 29.16
N ASP A 353 33.16 8.43 29.19
CA ASP A 353 32.37 8.90 30.31
C ASP A 353 30.89 8.51 30.17
N GLY A 354 30.53 7.76 29.08
CA GLY A 354 29.18 7.28 28.80
C GLY A 354 28.26 8.30 28.11
N ASN A 355 28.79 9.45 27.69
CA ASN A 355 28.03 10.44 26.95
C ASN A 355 27.90 10.00 25.48
N MET A 356 26.74 10.17 24.88
CA MET A 356 26.52 9.87 23.47
C MET A 356 27.24 10.88 22.58
N ALA A 357 28.29 10.41 21.88
CA ALA A 357 29.07 11.22 20.95
C ALA A 357 28.45 11.31 19.56
N TYR A 358 27.90 10.18 19.05
CA TYR A 358 27.26 10.10 17.74
C TYR A 358 26.08 9.11 17.73
N ARG A 359 25.08 9.43 16.91
CA ARG A 359 24.01 8.51 16.49
C ARG A 359 24.09 8.35 14.98
N PHE A 360 24.32 7.13 14.51
CA PHE A 360 24.44 6.81 13.09
C PHE A 360 23.09 6.33 12.55
N GLN A 361 22.64 6.96 11.48
CA GLN A 361 21.34 6.66 10.86
C GLN A 361 21.46 5.94 9.51
N LYS A 362 22.70 5.80 9.00
CA LYS A 362 22.99 5.14 7.73
C LYS A 362 24.41 4.60 7.70
N SER A 363 24.67 3.66 6.81
CA SER A 363 26.03 3.21 6.49
C SER A 363 26.88 4.36 5.99
N GLY A 364 28.17 4.36 6.32
CA GLY A 364 29.10 5.40 5.90
C GLY A 364 30.39 5.38 6.67
N SER A 365 31.30 6.27 6.30
CA SER A 365 32.62 6.44 6.94
C SER A 365 32.63 7.73 7.75
N TYR A 366 33.01 7.63 9.02
CA TYR A 366 32.94 8.69 10.00
C TYR A 366 34.32 8.89 10.66
N PRO A 367 34.96 10.03 10.49
CA PRO A 367 36.22 10.33 11.16
C PRO A 367 35.97 10.51 12.66
N LEU A 368 36.85 9.86 13.49
CA LEU A 368 36.79 9.96 14.93
C LEU A 368 38.02 10.71 15.45
N LEU A 369 37.82 11.45 16.55
CA LEU A 369 38.94 12.00 17.31
C LEU A 369 39.64 10.90 18.12
N PRO A 370 40.93 11.06 18.47
CA PRO A 370 41.59 10.13 19.38
C PRO A 370 40.80 9.96 20.67
N GLY A 371 40.65 8.72 21.12
CA GLY A 371 39.85 8.46 22.33
C GLY A 371 39.46 6.99 22.48
N ILE A 372 38.85 6.70 23.61
CA ILE A 372 38.22 5.41 23.87
C ILE A 372 36.69 5.59 23.74
N TYR A 373 36.09 4.75 22.93
CA TYR A 373 34.68 4.81 22.66
C TYR A 373 34.00 3.44 22.88
N MET A 374 32.70 3.48 23.15
CA MET A 374 31.83 2.30 23.11
C MET A 374 30.92 2.44 21.92
N LEU A 375 31.08 1.61 20.91
CA LEU A 375 30.17 1.50 19.78
C LEU A 375 29.06 0.49 20.10
N ARG A 376 27.82 0.91 20.06
CA ARG A 376 26.66 0.04 20.23
C ARG A 376 25.92 -0.10 18.91
N ILE A 377 25.70 -1.35 18.45
CA ILE A 377 24.95 -1.69 17.25
C ILE A 377 23.86 -2.70 17.65
N GLY A 378 22.62 -2.26 17.70
CA GLY A 378 21.52 -3.06 18.26
C GLY A 378 21.73 -3.42 19.73
N ALA A 379 21.78 -4.70 20.05
CA ALA A 379 22.02 -5.20 21.40
C ALA A 379 23.51 -5.37 21.77
N GLU A 380 24.41 -5.29 20.80
CA GLU A 380 25.83 -5.55 20.97
C GLU A 380 26.62 -4.27 21.20
N SER A 381 27.70 -4.35 21.99
CA SER A 381 28.57 -3.22 22.31
C SER A 381 30.03 -3.59 22.11
N TYR A 382 30.77 -2.70 21.46
CA TYR A 382 32.17 -2.89 21.07
C TYR A 382 33.02 -1.73 21.60
N LYS A 383 34.14 -2.07 22.25
CA LYS A 383 35.15 -1.06 22.66
C LYS A 383 36.01 -0.69 21.47
N LEU A 384 36.02 0.57 21.12
CA LEU A 384 36.92 1.15 20.12
C LEU A 384 37.99 1.95 20.78
N VAL A 385 39.25 1.76 20.34
CA VAL A 385 40.39 2.57 20.74
C VAL A 385 40.91 3.30 19.51
N VAL A 386 40.73 4.61 19.47
CA VAL A 386 41.21 5.48 18.39
C VAL A 386 42.54 6.10 18.82
N PRO A 387 43.66 5.72 18.19
CA PRO A 387 45.03 6.16 18.64
C PRO A 387 45.26 7.67 18.45
N ASN A 388 46.21 8.19 19.15
CA ASN A 388 46.73 9.54 18.94
C ASN A 388 47.34 9.74 17.55
N TYR A 389 47.65 10.98 17.17
CA TYR A 389 48.28 11.33 15.89
C TYR A 389 49.67 10.72 15.67
N ASP A 390 50.34 10.37 16.74
CA ASP A 390 51.66 9.73 16.74
C ASP A 390 51.61 8.20 16.82
N GLY A 391 50.40 7.62 16.81
CA GLY A 391 50.20 6.17 16.93
C GLY A 391 50.33 5.63 18.35
N SER A 392 50.54 6.48 19.36
CA SER A 392 50.62 6.06 20.76
C SER A 392 49.18 5.65 21.25
N ALA A 393 49.08 4.56 22.01
CA ALA A 393 47.85 4.17 22.67
C ALA A 393 47.47 5.18 23.77
N LEU A 394 46.19 5.47 23.88
CA LEU A 394 45.62 6.33 24.94
C LEU A 394 45.60 5.62 26.31
#